data_1ec5eee6cd33a86981f0fb18ecf81b9a
#
_entry.id   1ec5eee6cd33a86981f0fb18ecf81b9a
#
_cell.length_a   1.000
_cell.length_b   1.000
_cell.length_c   1.000
_cell.angle_alpha   90.00
_cell.angle_beta   90.00
_cell.angle_gamma   90.00
#
_symmetry.space_group_name_H-M   'P 1'
#
loop_
_entity.id
_entity.type
_entity.pdbx_description
1 polymer ?
#
loop_
_entity_poly.entity_id
_entity_poly.type
_entity_poly.pdbx_seq_one_letter_code
_entity_poly.pdbx_strand_id
1 'polypeptide(L)'
;LLDSDYIIQRSGENFRKSMFTFEDDTGKNMCLRPDLTIASCIKYLNDNTKVNTKIFYSGQAYRRSNNKKDKIINDQLGIEILGSKNKSTDDLKVLRTINNSIKKIKIKNTFIKLGDVSLFQNLIESLKIPERWKMRLKRHFWRPQYFEDLLNRLETNSDIDPATVDIDKKKFSEMENLNQSTEIANRKVSEILSRFDRKLKDPRSFLENKKIAGIIREFLKINCSIDKLEKTLNGFAKKNKLSESVFKDLSNIKNLAKINSKTIFLTNFGRDIEYYTGIVFEIYNSSKKEIARGGRYDGLLKSLGSKKNISAVGAAINLNNL
;
A
#
# COMPACT_ATOMS: atom_id res chain seq x y z
N LEU A 1 8.16 17.43 15.00
CA LEU A 1 7.15 16.70 15.77
C LEU A 1 5.86 16.65 14.99
N LEU A 2 5.09 15.58 15.14
CA LEU A 2 3.78 15.38 14.52
C LEU A 2 2.81 14.85 15.58
N ASP A 3 1.52 15.13 15.40
CA ASP A 3 0.45 14.54 16.19
C ASP A 3 0.38 13.04 15.92
N SER A 4 0.61 12.23 16.95
CA SER A 4 0.69 10.77 16.79
C SER A 4 -0.67 10.14 16.52
N ASP A 5 -1.74 10.64 17.13
CA ASP A 5 -3.08 10.09 16.96
C ASP A 5 -3.57 10.30 15.53
N TYR A 6 -3.24 11.47 14.95
CA TYR A 6 -3.52 11.78 13.56
C TYR A 6 -2.83 10.83 12.59
N ILE A 7 -1.57 10.45 12.86
CA ILE A 7 -0.83 9.50 12.02
C ILE A 7 -1.29 8.07 12.27
N ILE A 8 -1.48 7.69 13.55
CA ILE A 8 -1.89 6.34 13.95
C ILE A 8 -3.23 5.93 13.35
N GLN A 9 -4.21 6.83 13.32
CA GLN A 9 -5.53 6.56 12.75
C GLN A 9 -5.50 6.33 11.23
N ARG A 10 -4.46 6.83 10.55
CA ARG A 10 -4.41 6.95 9.09
C ARG A 10 -3.24 6.22 8.43
N SER A 11 -2.26 5.78 9.20
CA SER A 11 -1.16 4.93 8.74
C SER A 11 -1.26 3.53 9.34
N GLY A 12 -0.79 2.52 8.62
CA GLY A 12 -0.95 1.13 9.01
C GLY A 12 -0.21 0.74 10.30
N GLU A 13 -0.55 -0.44 10.81
CA GLU A 13 -0.02 -0.96 12.08
C GLU A 13 1.52 -1.09 12.10
N ASN A 14 2.14 -1.43 10.97
CA ASN A 14 3.60 -1.52 10.88
C ASN A 14 4.26 -0.17 11.09
N PHE A 15 3.63 0.89 10.58
CA PHE A 15 4.09 2.25 10.78
C PHE A 15 4.01 2.67 12.24
N ARG A 16 2.89 2.33 12.92
CA ARG A 16 2.70 2.55 14.37
C ARG A 16 3.81 1.93 15.21
N LYS A 17 4.17 0.66 14.93
CA LYS A 17 5.21 -0.06 15.67
C LYS A 17 6.59 0.58 15.52
N SER A 18 6.83 1.30 14.43
CA SER A 18 8.10 1.98 14.16
C SER A 18 8.18 3.41 14.69
N MET A 19 7.10 3.96 15.25
CA MET A 19 7.07 5.34 15.74
C MET A 19 7.65 5.49 17.14
N PHE A 20 8.30 6.61 17.40
CA PHE A 20 8.62 7.11 18.73
C PHE A 20 7.51 8.06 19.18
N THR A 21 6.69 7.63 20.13
CA THR A 21 5.58 8.42 20.68
C THR A 21 5.89 8.88 22.09
N PHE A 22 5.38 10.06 22.46
CA PHE A 22 5.49 10.68 23.76
C PHE A 22 4.33 11.67 23.95
N GLU A 23 4.06 12.09 25.17
CA GLU A 23 3.12 13.17 25.48
C GLU A 23 3.88 14.50 25.62
N ASP A 24 3.29 15.58 25.12
CA ASP A 24 3.79 16.93 25.35
C ASP A 24 3.28 17.50 26.70
N ASP A 25 3.74 18.70 27.06
CA ASP A 25 3.39 19.35 28.32
C ASP A 25 1.88 19.65 28.48
N THR A 26 1.10 19.52 27.40
CA THR A 26 -0.37 19.69 27.40
C THR A 26 -1.12 18.36 27.48
N GLY A 27 -0.42 17.22 27.58
CA GLY A 27 -0.98 15.87 27.56
C GLY A 27 -1.37 15.38 26.15
N LYS A 28 -0.90 16.06 25.10
CA LYS A 28 -1.15 15.67 23.72
C LYS A 28 -0.17 14.61 23.25
N ASN A 29 -0.69 13.55 22.63
CA ASN A 29 0.13 12.50 22.05
C ASN A 29 0.88 12.99 20.79
N MET A 30 2.18 13.00 20.87
CA MET A 30 3.10 13.43 19.81
C MET A 30 3.99 12.29 19.35
N CYS A 31 4.61 12.44 18.18
CA CYS A 31 5.66 11.54 17.73
C CYS A 31 6.79 12.26 17.01
N LEU A 32 7.97 11.64 17.03
CA LEU A 32 9.02 11.99 16.08
C LEU A 32 8.57 11.56 14.68
N ARG A 33 8.76 12.43 13.69
CA ARG A 33 8.36 12.15 12.30
C ARG A 33 9.00 10.85 11.78
N PRO A 34 8.22 9.84 11.43
CA PRO A 34 8.76 8.55 10.97
C PRO A 34 9.12 8.57 9.49
N ASP A 35 8.62 9.53 8.71
CA ASP A 35 9.06 9.89 7.37
C ASP A 35 8.82 11.39 7.09
N LEU A 36 9.36 11.86 5.98
CA LEU A 36 9.21 13.25 5.56
C LEU A 36 8.07 13.41 4.53
N THR A 37 7.58 12.33 3.94
CA THR A 37 6.45 12.34 3.00
C THR A 37 5.17 12.78 3.70
N ILE A 38 4.84 12.18 4.86
CA ILE A 38 3.65 12.57 5.63
C ILE A 38 3.74 14.04 6.07
N ALA A 39 4.92 14.45 6.57
CA ALA A 39 5.14 15.85 6.97
C ALA A 39 4.94 16.82 5.78
N SER A 40 5.43 16.45 4.59
CA SER A 40 5.24 17.24 3.36
C SER A 40 3.78 17.30 2.92
N CYS A 41 3.04 16.19 3.04
CA CYS A 41 1.61 16.15 2.75
C CYS A 41 0.80 17.02 3.71
N ILE A 42 1.10 16.98 5.01
CA ILE A 42 0.44 17.83 6.03
C ILE A 42 0.71 19.31 5.73
N LYS A 43 1.96 19.67 5.44
CA LYS A 43 2.32 21.03 5.04
C LYS A 43 1.52 21.48 3.82
N TYR A 44 1.48 20.67 2.76
CA TYR A 44 0.70 20.95 1.55
C TYR A 44 -0.78 21.20 1.85
N LEU A 45 -1.39 20.44 2.75
CA LEU A 45 -2.79 20.60 3.13
C LEU A 45 -3.02 21.91 3.91
N ASN A 46 -2.08 22.29 4.78
CA ASN A 46 -2.17 23.50 5.61
C ASN A 46 -1.91 24.78 4.79
N ASP A 47 -0.99 24.74 3.83
CA ASP A 47 -0.64 25.89 2.99
C ASP A 47 -1.73 26.25 1.97
N ASN A 48 -2.89 25.52 1.94
CA ASN A 48 -3.99 25.72 0.99
C ASN A 48 -3.54 25.79 -0.49
N THR A 49 -2.39 25.26 -0.82
CA THR A 49 -1.85 25.21 -2.18
C THR A 49 -2.69 24.23 -3.01
N LYS A 50 -3.46 24.77 -3.96
CA LYS A 50 -4.47 24.00 -4.71
C LYS A 50 -3.98 23.44 -6.04
N VAL A 51 -2.70 23.58 -6.39
CA VAL A 51 -2.16 23.31 -7.73
C VAL A 51 -0.95 22.38 -7.64
N ASN A 52 -0.61 21.75 -8.76
CA ASN A 52 0.57 20.92 -8.95
C ASN A 52 1.81 21.48 -8.24
N THR A 53 2.10 20.95 -7.07
CA THR A 53 3.17 21.41 -6.18
C THR A 53 4.29 20.39 -6.16
N LYS A 54 5.53 20.87 -6.27
CA LYS A 54 6.74 20.06 -6.09
C LYS A 54 7.39 20.48 -4.80
N ILE A 55 7.61 19.52 -3.92
CA ILE A 55 8.26 19.74 -2.63
C ILE A 55 9.58 18.98 -2.65
N PHE A 56 10.66 19.68 -2.34
CA PHE A 56 11.95 19.08 -2.02
C PHE A 56 12.17 19.20 -0.53
N TYR A 57 12.70 18.13 0.06
CA TYR A 57 13.03 18.14 1.47
C TYR A 57 14.39 17.47 1.74
N SER A 58 15.01 17.92 2.81
CA SER A 58 16.16 17.27 3.44
C SER A 58 15.93 17.27 4.94
N GLY A 59 16.19 16.16 5.62
CA GLY A 59 16.02 16.07 7.07
C GLY A 59 16.05 14.65 7.58
N GLN A 60 15.80 14.54 8.89
CA GLN A 60 15.86 13.28 9.62
C GLN A 60 14.49 12.66 9.78
N ALA A 61 14.39 11.36 9.54
CA ALA A 61 13.27 10.51 9.89
C ALA A 61 13.68 9.56 11.02
N TYR A 62 12.77 9.31 11.96
CA TYR A 62 13.04 8.56 13.18
C TYR A 62 12.19 7.29 13.21
N ARG A 63 12.83 6.12 13.18
CA ARG A 63 12.12 4.83 13.18
C ARG A 63 12.71 3.87 14.19
N ARG A 64 11.85 3.24 14.98
CA ARG A 64 12.25 2.09 15.77
C ARG A 64 12.46 0.90 14.84
N SER A 65 13.48 0.12 15.10
CA SER A 65 13.68 -1.19 14.48
C SER A 65 13.91 -2.24 15.54
N ASN A 66 13.39 -3.43 15.31
CA ASN A 66 13.69 -4.60 16.14
C ASN A 66 15.09 -5.17 15.85
N ASN A 67 15.70 -4.76 14.76
CA ASN A 67 17.05 -5.14 14.39
C ASN A 67 18.04 -4.11 14.96
N LYS A 68 18.89 -4.54 15.90
CA LYS A 68 19.91 -3.67 16.53
C LYS A 68 20.91 -3.05 15.54
N LYS A 69 21.02 -3.58 14.33
CA LYS A 69 21.91 -3.06 13.29
C LYS A 69 21.30 -1.89 12.51
N ASP A 70 19.98 -1.71 12.59
CA ASP A 70 19.31 -0.62 11.86
C ASP A 70 19.49 0.71 12.59
N LYS A 71 19.76 1.75 11.83
CA LYS A 71 19.85 3.10 12.39
C LYS A 71 18.45 3.62 12.73
N ILE A 72 18.31 4.17 13.92
CA ILE A 72 17.09 4.84 14.40
C ILE A 72 16.87 6.14 13.62
N ILE A 73 17.95 6.88 13.36
CA ILE A 73 17.93 8.15 12.63
C ILE A 73 18.31 7.88 11.18
N ASN A 74 17.42 8.27 10.27
CA ASN A 74 17.60 8.13 8.85
C ASN A 74 17.62 9.51 8.19
N ASP A 75 18.78 9.93 7.71
CA ASP A 75 18.92 11.17 6.95
C ASP A 75 18.34 10.96 5.56
N GLN A 76 17.34 11.75 5.18
CA GLN A 76 16.61 11.64 3.94
C GLN A 76 16.67 12.90 3.09
N LEU A 77 16.82 12.72 1.80
CA LEU A 77 16.62 13.72 0.77
C LEU A 77 15.54 13.25 -0.18
N GLY A 78 14.49 14.03 -0.36
CA GLY A 78 13.37 13.55 -1.18
C GLY A 78 12.66 14.63 -2.01
N ILE A 79 11.78 14.14 -2.85
CA ILE A 79 10.91 14.93 -3.73
C ILE A 79 9.50 14.36 -3.70
N GLU A 80 8.51 15.25 -3.61
CA GLU A 80 7.09 14.94 -3.76
C GLU A 80 6.48 15.81 -4.86
N ILE A 81 5.59 15.21 -5.66
CA ILE A 81 4.74 15.92 -6.64
C ILE A 81 3.29 15.67 -6.24
N LEU A 82 2.60 16.75 -5.85
CA LEU A 82 1.25 16.71 -5.30
C LEU A 82 0.28 17.49 -6.18
N GLY A 83 -0.93 16.97 -6.40
CA GLY A 83 -2.01 17.65 -7.09
C GLY A 83 -1.89 17.70 -8.63
N SER A 84 -0.94 16.98 -9.23
CA SER A 84 -0.79 16.91 -10.68
C SER A 84 -1.83 15.99 -11.33
N LYS A 85 -2.20 16.30 -12.57
CA LYS A 85 -3.10 15.49 -13.40
C LYS A 85 -2.37 14.45 -14.27
N ASN A 86 -1.07 14.60 -14.47
CA ASN A 86 -0.26 13.80 -15.42
C ASN A 86 0.48 12.66 -14.69
N LYS A 87 -0.24 11.66 -14.21
CA LYS A 87 0.29 10.60 -13.34
C LYS A 87 1.55 9.92 -13.90
N SER A 88 1.50 9.38 -15.11
CA SER A 88 2.63 8.65 -15.70
C SER A 88 3.87 9.52 -15.92
N THR A 89 3.67 10.78 -16.31
CA THR A 89 4.76 11.75 -16.47
C THR A 89 5.41 12.08 -15.14
N ASP A 90 4.62 12.21 -14.08
CA ASP A 90 5.15 12.51 -12.74
C ASP A 90 5.86 11.33 -12.12
N ASP A 91 5.34 10.10 -12.30
CA ASP A 91 6.01 8.86 -11.90
C ASP A 91 7.42 8.79 -12.52
N LEU A 92 7.48 9.01 -13.85
CA LEU A 92 8.73 9.01 -14.59
C LEU A 92 9.67 10.12 -14.12
N LYS A 93 9.14 11.31 -13.83
CA LYS A 93 9.90 12.47 -13.38
C LYS A 93 10.52 12.22 -12.01
N VAL A 94 9.76 11.69 -11.05
CA VAL A 94 10.27 11.38 -9.71
C VAL A 94 11.37 10.32 -9.79
N LEU A 95 11.13 9.18 -10.43
CA LEU A 95 12.13 8.11 -10.54
C LEU A 95 13.39 8.59 -11.28
N ARG A 96 13.23 9.36 -12.37
CA ARG A 96 14.36 9.93 -13.12
C ARG A 96 15.17 10.91 -12.27
N THR A 97 14.52 11.77 -11.51
CA THR A 97 15.20 12.73 -10.63
C THR A 97 16.04 12.02 -9.58
N ILE A 98 15.46 11.04 -8.89
CA ILE A 98 16.18 10.26 -7.87
C ILE A 98 17.36 9.47 -8.49
N ASN A 99 17.11 8.77 -9.60
CA ASN A 99 18.16 7.98 -10.27
C ASN A 99 19.31 8.88 -10.78
N ASN A 100 19.00 10.05 -11.32
CA ASN A 100 20.02 11.01 -11.77
C ASN A 100 20.80 11.62 -10.59
N SER A 101 20.15 11.89 -9.46
CA SER A 101 20.83 12.35 -8.25
C SER A 101 21.83 11.32 -7.75
N ILE A 102 21.43 10.04 -7.70
CA ILE A 102 22.32 8.93 -7.32
C ILE A 102 23.51 8.81 -8.29
N LYS A 103 23.28 8.95 -9.60
CA LYS A 103 24.36 8.94 -10.61
C LYS A 103 25.34 10.10 -10.43
N LYS A 104 24.84 11.31 -10.12
CA LYS A 104 25.68 12.52 -9.90
C LYS A 104 26.65 12.36 -8.74
N ILE A 105 26.26 11.67 -7.68
CA ILE A 105 27.14 11.34 -6.54
C ILE A 105 28.04 10.10 -6.82
N LYS A 106 28.13 9.69 -8.08
CA LYS A 106 29.02 8.63 -8.58
C LYS A 106 28.76 7.22 -8.04
N ILE A 107 27.57 6.93 -7.51
CA ILE A 107 27.20 5.55 -7.16
C ILE A 107 26.91 4.78 -8.44
N LYS A 108 27.74 3.77 -8.71
CA LYS A 108 27.66 2.93 -9.90
C LYS A 108 26.94 1.60 -9.63
N ASN A 109 26.57 0.89 -10.70
CA ASN A 109 26.00 -0.45 -10.64
C ASN A 109 24.73 -0.57 -9.78
N THR A 110 23.85 0.42 -9.86
CA THR A 110 22.53 0.36 -9.23
C THR A 110 21.58 -0.53 -10.02
N PHE A 111 20.61 -1.13 -9.33
CA PHE A 111 19.48 -1.82 -9.94
C PHE A 111 18.17 -1.36 -9.29
N ILE A 112 17.06 -1.52 -10.02
CA ILE A 112 15.73 -1.09 -9.56
C ILE A 112 14.85 -2.32 -9.38
N LYS A 113 14.17 -2.41 -8.25
CA LYS A 113 12.98 -3.23 -8.09
C LYS A 113 11.77 -2.34 -8.33
N LEU A 114 10.86 -2.81 -9.17
CA LEU A 114 9.66 -2.09 -9.56
C LEU A 114 8.44 -2.96 -9.31
N GLY A 115 7.40 -2.39 -8.79
CA GLY A 115 6.09 -3.03 -8.62
C GLY A 115 4.95 -2.07 -8.94
N ASP A 116 3.74 -2.60 -9.02
CA ASP A 116 2.54 -1.78 -9.15
C ASP A 116 1.38 -2.42 -8.38
N VAL A 117 0.97 -1.75 -7.32
CA VAL A 117 -0.12 -2.17 -6.44
C VAL A 117 -1.45 -2.25 -7.20
N SER A 118 -1.62 -1.43 -8.23
CA SER A 118 -2.85 -1.42 -9.03
C SER A 118 -3.09 -2.75 -9.75
N LEU A 119 -2.04 -3.47 -10.14
CA LEU A 119 -2.18 -4.80 -10.77
C LEU A 119 -2.76 -5.83 -9.81
N PHE A 120 -2.39 -5.79 -8.54
CA PHE A 120 -3.03 -6.62 -7.52
C PHE A 120 -4.50 -6.23 -7.32
N GLN A 121 -4.81 -4.93 -7.27
CA GLN A 121 -6.19 -4.46 -7.14
C GLN A 121 -7.05 -4.90 -8.33
N ASN A 122 -6.53 -4.80 -9.56
CA ASN A 122 -7.21 -5.25 -10.76
C ASN A 122 -7.44 -6.78 -10.76
N LEU A 123 -6.43 -7.55 -10.32
CA LEU A 123 -6.60 -9.00 -10.14
C LEU A 123 -7.75 -9.30 -9.18
N ILE A 124 -7.76 -8.72 -7.98
CA ILE A 124 -8.81 -8.97 -6.99
C ILE A 124 -10.20 -8.59 -7.51
N GLU A 125 -10.31 -7.48 -8.26
CA GLU A 125 -11.60 -7.08 -8.88
C GLU A 125 -12.08 -8.08 -9.93
N SER A 126 -11.17 -8.69 -10.68
CA SER A 126 -11.50 -9.68 -11.71
C SER A 126 -11.95 -11.03 -11.16
N LEU A 127 -11.65 -11.33 -9.91
CA LEU A 127 -11.99 -12.60 -9.28
C LEU A 127 -13.47 -12.67 -8.88
N LYS A 128 -14.08 -13.84 -9.12
CA LYS A 128 -15.47 -14.13 -8.72
C LYS A 128 -15.54 -14.52 -7.24
N ILE A 129 -15.33 -13.57 -6.37
CA ILE A 129 -15.46 -13.71 -4.91
C ILE A 129 -16.38 -12.64 -4.34
N PRO A 130 -17.02 -12.88 -3.18
CA PRO A 130 -17.87 -11.89 -2.53
C PRO A 130 -17.16 -10.57 -2.29
N GLU A 131 -17.88 -9.47 -2.43
CA GLU A 131 -17.30 -8.10 -2.30
C GLU A 131 -16.61 -7.87 -0.96
N ARG A 132 -17.16 -8.44 0.13
CA ARG A 132 -16.50 -8.35 1.45
C ARG A 132 -15.09 -8.95 1.46
N TRP A 133 -14.84 -10.00 0.65
CA TRP A 133 -13.53 -10.61 0.52
C TRP A 133 -12.58 -9.76 -0.33
N LYS A 134 -13.07 -9.18 -1.42
CA LYS A 134 -12.28 -8.22 -2.21
C LYS A 134 -11.79 -7.06 -1.34
N MET A 135 -12.70 -6.48 -0.55
CA MET A 135 -12.34 -5.39 0.37
C MET A 135 -11.32 -5.82 1.43
N ARG A 136 -11.49 -7.03 2.03
CA ARG A 136 -10.54 -7.55 3.04
C ARG A 136 -9.16 -7.80 2.45
N LEU A 137 -9.08 -8.47 1.31
CA LEU A 137 -7.81 -8.77 0.64
C LEU A 137 -7.06 -7.49 0.24
N LYS A 138 -7.74 -6.51 -0.35
CA LYS A 138 -7.13 -5.21 -0.67
C LYS A 138 -6.66 -4.48 0.58
N ARG A 139 -7.49 -4.41 1.62
CA ARG A 139 -7.17 -3.71 2.87
C ARG A 139 -5.97 -4.30 3.59
N HIS A 140 -5.78 -5.62 3.54
CA HIS A 140 -4.74 -6.31 4.29
C HIS A 140 -3.55 -6.76 3.43
N PHE A 141 -3.47 -6.32 2.18
CA PHE A 141 -2.37 -6.62 1.27
C PHE A 141 -1.00 -6.27 1.87
N TRP A 142 -0.95 -5.19 2.66
CA TRP A 142 0.25 -4.64 3.31
C TRP A 142 0.77 -5.46 4.51
N ARG A 143 0.07 -6.50 4.92
CA ARG A 143 0.39 -7.34 6.08
C ARG A 143 0.67 -8.76 5.62
N PRO A 144 1.87 -9.09 5.14
CA PRO A 144 2.14 -10.37 4.47
C PRO A 144 1.69 -11.59 5.27
N GLN A 145 2.00 -11.65 6.57
CA GLN A 145 1.60 -12.76 7.44
C GLN A 145 0.07 -12.85 7.59
N TYR A 146 -0.58 -11.76 7.97
CA TYR A 146 -2.03 -11.73 8.12
C TYR A 146 -2.77 -11.95 6.80
N PHE A 147 -2.18 -11.52 5.69
CA PHE A 147 -2.73 -11.75 4.35
C PHE A 147 -2.72 -13.24 3.99
N GLU A 148 -1.66 -13.96 4.34
CA GLU A 148 -1.61 -15.41 4.16
C GLU A 148 -2.65 -16.12 5.04
N ASP A 149 -2.84 -15.69 6.29
CA ASP A 149 -3.91 -16.18 7.15
C ASP A 149 -5.30 -15.92 6.57
N LEU A 150 -5.50 -14.79 5.88
CA LEU A 150 -6.76 -14.51 5.15
C LEU A 150 -6.95 -15.45 3.96
N LEU A 151 -5.91 -15.74 3.20
CA LEU A 151 -5.99 -16.71 2.10
C LEU A 151 -6.30 -18.11 2.62
N ASN A 152 -5.70 -18.54 3.74
CA ASN A 152 -6.02 -19.80 4.39
C ASN A 152 -7.49 -19.86 4.84
N ARG A 153 -8.01 -18.78 5.44
CA ARG A 153 -9.44 -18.69 5.82
C ARG A 153 -10.37 -18.71 4.60
N LEU A 154 -9.98 -18.05 3.51
CA LEU A 154 -10.73 -18.11 2.27
C LEU A 154 -10.75 -19.54 1.72
N GLU A 155 -9.61 -20.22 1.72
CA GLU A 155 -9.43 -21.58 1.18
C GLU A 155 -10.22 -22.62 1.97
N THR A 156 -10.21 -22.54 3.31
CA THR A 156 -10.85 -23.49 4.22
C THR A 156 -12.30 -23.18 4.56
N ASN A 157 -12.81 -22.02 4.16
CA ASN A 157 -14.13 -21.49 4.58
C ASN A 157 -14.33 -21.41 6.10
N SER A 158 -13.27 -21.37 6.89
CA SER A 158 -13.34 -21.42 8.35
C SER A 158 -14.13 -20.27 8.99
N ASP A 159 -14.33 -19.18 8.27
CA ASP A 159 -15.13 -18.03 8.73
C ASP A 159 -16.63 -18.13 8.42
N ILE A 160 -17.07 -19.21 7.79
CA ILE A 160 -18.49 -19.54 7.52
C ILE A 160 -18.87 -20.93 8.07
N ASP A 161 -18.18 -21.37 9.12
CA ASP A 161 -18.59 -22.51 9.92
C ASP A 161 -20.07 -22.35 10.35
N PRO A 162 -20.92 -23.40 10.20
CA PRO A 162 -22.33 -23.36 10.57
C PRO A 162 -22.59 -22.81 11.98
N ALA A 163 -21.82 -23.21 12.97
CA ALA A 163 -21.95 -22.71 14.35
C ALA A 163 -21.71 -21.17 14.42
N THR A 164 -20.70 -20.65 13.71
CA THR A 164 -20.45 -19.22 13.65
C THR A 164 -21.55 -18.47 12.89
N VAL A 165 -22.09 -19.06 11.82
CA VAL A 165 -23.19 -18.47 11.06
C VAL A 165 -24.46 -18.35 11.90
N ASP A 166 -24.80 -19.35 12.70
CA ASP A 166 -25.99 -19.30 13.56
C ASP A 166 -25.84 -18.28 14.71
N ILE A 167 -24.63 -18.17 15.30
CA ILE A 167 -24.33 -17.10 16.26
C ILE A 167 -24.47 -15.71 15.59
N ASP A 168 -23.96 -15.57 14.37
CA ASP A 168 -24.06 -14.30 13.65
C ASP A 168 -25.52 -13.96 13.27
N LYS A 169 -26.35 -14.94 12.88
CA LYS A 169 -27.79 -14.73 12.66
C LYS A 169 -28.50 -14.25 13.92
N LYS A 170 -28.22 -14.89 15.06
CA LYS A 170 -28.82 -14.50 16.35
C LYS A 170 -28.42 -13.07 16.71
N LYS A 171 -27.14 -12.74 16.64
CA LYS A 171 -26.65 -11.38 16.89
C LYS A 171 -27.23 -10.36 15.92
N PHE A 172 -27.41 -10.72 14.64
CA PHE A 172 -28.03 -9.87 13.65
C PHE A 172 -29.46 -9.51 14.05
N SER A 173 -30.29 -10.52 14.42
CA SER A 173 -31.66 -10.31 14.85
C SER A 173 -31.76 -9.48 16.14
N GLU A 174 -30.87 -9.70 17.10
CA GLU A 174 -30.79 -8.90 18.33
C GLU A 174 -30.47 -7.43 18.05
N MET A 175 -29.58 -7.16 17.09
CA MET A 175 -29.16 -5.80 16.75
C MET A 175 -30.09 -5.07 15.78
N GLU A 176 -30.90 -5.77 15.02
CA GLU A 176 -31.91 -5.16 14.10
C GLU A 176 -32.90 -4.26 14.84
N ASN A 177 -33.20 -4.62 16.08
CA ASN A 177 -34.14 -3.85 16.95
C ASN A 177 -33.47 -2.63 17.61
N LEU A 178 -32.17 -2.44 17.48
CA LEU A 178 -31.47 -1.30 18.05
C LEU A 178 -31.54 -0.08 17.12
N ASN A 179 -31.51 1.10 17.73
CA ASN A 179 -31.43 2.34 16.94
C ASN A 179 -30.14 2.34 16.08
N GLN A 180 -30.30 2.46 14.76
CA GLN A 180 -29.21 2.37 13.80
C GLN A 180 -28.13 3.44 13.95
N SER A 181 -28.47 4.58 14.58
CA SER A 181 -27.53 5.65 14.90
C SER A 181 -26.72 5.41 16.18
N THR A 182 -27.12 4.43 17.01
CA THR A 182 -26.39 4.07 18.24
C THR A 182 -24.98 3.59 17.90
N GLU A 183 -24.00 4.03 18.68
CA GLU A 183 -22.61 3.59 18.54
C GLU A 183 -22.26 2.51 19.57
N ILE A 184 -21.70 1.39 19.08
CA ILE A 184 -21.17 0.32 19.88
C ILE A 184 -19.67 0.20 19.57
N ALA A 185 -18.81 0.39 20.55
CA ALA A 185 -17.34 0.37 20.37
C ALA A 185 -16.88 1.28 19.20
N ASN A 186 -17.37 2.52 19.18
CA ASN A 186 -17.08 3.54 18.15
C ASN A 186 -17.52 3.14 16.73
N ARG A 187 -18.57 2.35 16.60
CA ARG A 187 -19.17 1.97 15.30
C ARG A 187 -20.68 2.07 15.37
N LYS A 188 -21.27 2.63 14.33
CA LYS A 188 -22.72 2.68 14.21
C LYS A 188 -23.31 1.28 14.06
N VAL A 189 -24.47 1.05 14.69
CA VAL A 189 -25.22 -0.22 14.57
C VAL A 189 -25.45 -0.56 13.10
N SER A 190 -25.80 0.43 12.25
CA SER A 190 -25.98 0.24 10.81
C SER A 190 -24.75 -0.33 10.09
N GLU A 191 -23.53 0.07 10.49
CA GLU A 191 -22.30 -0.47 9.94
C GLU A 191 -22.06 -1.93 10.36
N ILE A 192 -22.39 -2.24 11.62
CA ILE A 192 -22.26 -3.59 12.17
C ILE A 192 -23.24 -4.53 11.46
N LEU A 193 -24.52 -4.13 11.34
CA LEU A 193 -25.55 -4.88 10.62
C LEU A 193 -25.19 -5.12 9.17
N SER A 194 -24.72 -4.11 8.46
CA SER A 194 -24.25 -4.24 7.07
C SER A 194 -23.09 -5.25 6.92
N ARG A 195 -22.25 -5.42 7.94
CA ARG A 195 -21.16 -6.42 7.93
C ARG A 195 -21.69 -7.83 8.15
N PHE A 196 -22.64 -8.03 9.08
CA PHE A 196 -23.29 -9.32 9.29
C PHE A 196 -24.08 -9.75 8.05
N ASP A 197 -24.89 -8.87 7.46
CA ASP A 197 -25.66 -9.15 6.25
C ASP A 197 -24.76 -9.64 5.10
N ARG A 198 -23.66 -8.91 4.84
CA ARG A 198 -22.68 -9.33 3.83
C ARG A 198 -22.01 -10.66 4.13
N LYS A 199 -21.86 -11.05 5.39
CA LYS A 199 -21.31 -12.34 5.78
C LYS A 199 -22.33 -13.46 5.60
N LEU A 200 -23.56 -13.23 5.99
CA LEU A 200 -24.68 -14.19 5.85
C LEU A 200 -25.02 -14.48 4.37
N LYS A 201 -24.87 -13.49 3.50
CA LYS A 201 -25.11 -13.59 2.05
C LYS A 201 -23.89 -14.06 1.25
N ASP A 202 -22.90 -14.65 1.86
CA ASP A 202 -21.65 -15.07 1.20
C ASP A 202 -21.80 -16.52 0.63
N PRO A 203 -22.08 -16.70 -0.68
CA PRO A 203 -22.38 -17.99 -1.28
C PRO A 203 -21.11 -18.73 -1.73
N ARG A 204 -20.08 -18.83 -0.89
CA ARG A 204 -18.80 -19.41 -1.30
C ARG A 204 -18.84 -20.93 -1.49
N SER A 205 -18.16 -21.38 -2.55
CA SER A 205 -17.83 -22.78 -2.79
C SER A 205 -16.41 -23.08 -2.35
N PHE A 206 -16.21 -24.16 -1.60
CA PHE A 206 -14.90 -24.59 -1.11
C PHE A 206 -13.89 -24.81 -2.25
N LEU A 207 -14.31 -25.49 -3.32
CA LEU A 207 -13.44 -25.80 -4.46
C LEU A 207 -13.00 -24.52 -5.21
N GLU A 208 -13.94 -23.59 -5.41
CA GLU A 208 -13.63 -22.31 -6.07
C GLU A 208 -12.72 -21.45 -5.23
N ASN A 209 -12.93 -21.41 -3.91
CA ASN A 209 -12.11 -20.62 -3.00
C ASN A 209 -10.67 -21.11 -2.92
N LYS A 210 -10.46 -22.42 -2.90
CA LYS A 210 -9.11 -23.02 -2.95
C LYS A 210 -8.39 -22.61 -4.24
N LYS A 211 -9.09 -22.68 -5.38
CA LYS A 211 -8.55 -22.24 -6.65
C LYS A 211 -8.19 -20.74 -6.65
N ILE A 212 -9.08 -19.90 -6.12
CA ILE A 212 -8.88 -18.44 -6.03
C ILE A 212 -7.69 -18.09 -5.14
N ALA A 213 -7.56 -18.70 -3.97
CA ALA A 213 -6.41 -18.53 -3.09
C ALA A 213 -5.11 -18.94 -3.80
N GLY A 214 -5.14 -20.04 -4.56
CA GLY A 214 -4.03 -20.49 -5.40
C GLY A 214 -3.63 -19.47 -6.47
N ILE A 215 -4.61 -18.88 -7.17
CA ILE A 215 -4.39 -17.82 -8.18
C ILE A 215 -3.69 -16.61 -7.54
N ILE A 216 -4.17 -16.16 -6.38
CA ILE A 216 -3.58 -15.01 -5.68
C ILE A 216 -2.13 -15.31 -5.26
N ARG A 217 -1.86 -16.48 -4.67
CA ARG A 217 -0.50 -16.88 -4.30
C ARG A 217 0.43 -17.00 -5.49
N GLU A 218 -0.06 -17.55 -6.62
CA GLU A 218 0.71 -17.63 -7.87
C GLU A 218 1.06 -16.24 -8.40
N PHE A 219 0.09 -15.32 -8.42
CA PHE A 219 0.33 -13.92 -8.80
C PHE A 219 1.43 -13.29 -7.94
N LEU A 220 1.37 -13.44 -6.62
CA LEU A 220 2.34 -12.84 -5.70
C LEU A 220 3.77 -13.42 -5.84
N LYS A 221 3.95 -14.53 -6.55
CA LYS A 221 5.27 -15.12 -6.83
C LYS A 221 5.89 -14.63 -8.14
N ILE A 222 5.18 -13.86 -8.95
CA ILE A 222 5.70 -13.36 -10.22
C ILE A 222 6.86 -12.40 -9.95
N ASN A 223 8.01 -12.78 -10.48
CA ASN A 223 9.25 -12.00 -10.50
C ASN A 223 9.89 -12.18 -11.86
N CYS A 224 10.04 -11.14 -12.63
CA CYS A 224 10.54 -11.21 -13.98
C CYS A 224 11.30 -9.95 -14.40
N SER A 225 12.12 -10.09 -15.45
CA SER A 225 12.69 -8.96 -16.17
C SER A 225 11.60 -8.23 -16.96
N ILE A 226 11.81 -6.96 -17.24
CA ILE A 226 10.81 -6.10 -17.88
C ILE A 226 10.46 -6.55 -19.30
N ASP A 227 11.42 -7.06 -20.03
CA ASP A 227 11.22 -7.63 -21.38
C ASP A 227 10.24 -8.82 -21.38
N LYS A 228 10.19 -9.59 -20.29
CA LYS A 228 9.29 -10.74 -20.12
C LYS A 228 7.95 -10.38 -19.44
N LEU A 229 7.80 -9.16 -18.91
CA LEU A 229 6.67 -8.77 -18.07
C LEU A 229 5.32 -9.06 -18.74
N GLU A 230 5.12 -8.55 -19.95
CA GLU A 230 3.84 -8.71 -20.66
C GLU A 230 3.54 -10.18 -20.97
N LYS A 231 4.53 -10.92 -21.48
CA LYS A 231 4.37 -12.36 -21.74
C LYS A 231 4.03 -13.13 -20.46
N THR A 232 4.69 -12.79 -19.34
CA THR A 232 4.46 -13.45 -18.05
C THR A 232 3.05 -13.17 -17.53
N LEU A 233 2.60 -11.92 -17.52
CA LEU A 233 1.27 -11.55 -17.02
C LEU A 233 0.14 -12.07 -17.93
N ASN A 234 0.32 -12.02 -19.25
CA ASN A 234 -0.65 -12.58 -20.19
C ASN A 234 -0.73 -14.11 -20.09
N GLY A 235 0.42 -14.77 -19.92
CA GLY A 235 0.48 -16.22 -19.67
C GLY A 235 -0.22 -16.61 -18.37
N PHE A 236 -0.02 -15.85 -17.31
CA PHE A 236 -0.73 -16.01 -16.03
C PHE A 236 -2.24 -15.81 -16.18
N ALA A 237 -2.67 -14.75 -16.86
CA ALA A 237 -4.10 -14.48 -17.10
C ALA A 237 -4.76 -15.61 -17.90
N LYS A 238 -4.14 -16.04 -19.01
CA LYS A 238 -4.65 -17.14 -19.86
C LYS A 238 -4.74 -18.45 -19.08
N LYS A 239 -3.70 -18.84 -18.34
CA LYS A 239 -3.67 -20.05 -17.51
C LYS A 239 -4.82 -20.09 -16.51
N ASN A 240 -5.12 -18.94 -15.89
CA ASN A 240 -6.12 -18.81 -14.83
C ASN A 240 -7.50 -18.38 -15.35
N LYS A 241 -7.73 -18.38 -16.68
CA LYS A 241 -8.99 -17.99 -17.33
C LYS A 241 -9.47 -16.59 -16.91
N LEU A 242 -8.54 -15.66 -16.65
CA LEU A 242 -8.82 -14.27 -16.38
C LEU A 242 -8.97 -13.49 -17.68
N SER A 243 -9.74 -12.40 -17.66
CA SER A 243 -9.80 -11.49 -18.81
C SER A 243 -8.43 -10.88 -19.08
N GLU A 244 -8.02 -10.80 -20.35
CA GLU A 244 -6.79 -10.10 -20.77
C GLU A 244 -6.77 -8.63 -20.35
N SER A 245 -7.95 -8.06 -20.10
CA SER A 245 -8.08 -6.68 -19.63
C SER A 245 -7.54 -6.42 -18.22
N VAL A 246 -7.30 -7.46 -17.42
CA VAL A 246 -6.83 -7.33 -16.03
C VAL A 246 -5.46 -6.63 -15.96
N PHE A 247 -4.62 -6.86 -16.98
CA PHE A 247 -3.24 -6.31 -17.02
C PHE A 247 -2.98 -5.48 -18.30
N LYS A 248 -3.99 -4.76 -18.79
CA LYS A 248 -3.93 -4.08 -20.11
C LYS A 248 -2.87 -3.00 -20.23
N ASP A 249 -2.70 -2.16 -19.20
CA ASP A 249 -1.83 -1.00 -19.32
C ASP A 249 -0.53 -1.18 -18.53
N LEU A 250 0.46 -1.72 -19.21
CA LEU A 250 1.83 -1.87 -18.71
C LEU A 250 2.77 -0.77 -19.23
N SER A 251 2.26 0.21 -19.97
CA SER A 251 3.06 1.25 -20.64
C SER A 251 3.87 2.07 -19.65
N ASN A 252 3.25 2.47 -18.53
CA ASN A 252 3.91 3.24 -17.48
C ASN A 252 5.08 2.44 -16.85
N ILE A 253 4.86 1.16 -16.52
CA ILE A 253 5.90 0.27 -15.98
C ILE A 253 7.06 0.13 -16.95
N LYS A 254 6.77 -0.12 -18.24
CA LYS A 254 7.78 -0.24 -19.28
C LYS A 254 8.59 1.05 -19.48
N ASN A 255 7.94 2.22 -19.41
CA ASN A 255 8.61 3.51 -19.52
C ASN A 255 9.51 3.82 -18.31
N LEU A 256 9.07 3.50 -17.10
CA LEU A 256 9.87 3.64 -15.89
C LEU A 256 11.11 2.75 -15.92
N ALA A 257 10.96 1.54 -16.41
CA ALA A 257 12.07 0.58 -16.51
C ALA A 257 13.20 1.02 -17.46
N LYS A 258 12.93 1.86 -18.45
CA LYS A 258 13.95 2.44 -19.35
C LYS A 258 14.97 3.33 -18.63
N ILE A 259 14.68 3.76 -17.40
CA ILE A 259 15.59 4.60 -16.60
C ILE A 259 16.85 3.82 -16.16
N ASN A 260 16.72 2.51 -15.93
CA ASN A 260 17.82 1.65 -15.56
C ASN A 260 17.66 0.26 -16.20
N SER A 261 18.62 -0.17 -16.99
CA SER A 261 18.59 -1.47 -17.69
C SER A 261 18.56 -2.69 -16.76
N LYS A 262 18.96 -2.52 -15.49
CA LYS A 262 18.92 -3.56 -14.45
C LYS A 262 17.63 -3.45 -13.62
N THR A 263 16.48 -3.24 -14.27
CA THR A 263 15.18 -3.20 -13.60
C THR A 263 14.52 -4.57 -13.62
N ILE A 264 14.04 -5.03 -12.46
CA ILE A 264 13.23 -6.24 -12.29
C ILE A 264 11.85 -5.86 -11.77
N PHE A 265 10.84 -6.62 -12.16
CA PHE A 265 9.45 -6.41 -11.74
C PHE A 265 8.99 -7.51 -10.79
N LEU A 266 8.33 -7.11 -9.70
CA LEU A 266 7.77 -8.02 -8.70
C LEU A 266 6.32 -7.63 -8.38
N THR A 267 5.42 -8.59 -8.39
CA THR A 267 4.00 -8.37 -8.08
C THR A 267 3.71 -8.26 -6.57
N ASN A 268 4.58 -8.83 -5.73
CA ASN A 268 4.47 -8.75 -4.28
C ASN A 268 5.21 -7.55 -3.67
N PHE A 269 5.67 -6.63 -4.51
CA PHE A 269 6.51 -5.51 -4.12
C PHE A 269 5.69 -4.34 -3.54
N GLY A 270 6.29 -3.56 -2.63
CA GLY A 270 5.64 -2.39 -2.03
C GLY A 270 4.64 -2.71 -0.92
N ARG A 271 4.64 -3.93 -0.38
CA ARG A 271 3.73 -4.35 0.69
C ARG A 271 4.10 -3.83 2.08
N ASP A 272 5.26 -3.23 2.24
CA ASP A 272 5.75 -2.74 3.55
C ASP A 272 5.16 -1.38 3.92
N ILE A 273 4.62 -0.64 2.94
CA ILE A 273 4.06 0.70 3.14
C ILE A 273 2.61 0.73 2.66
N GLU A 274 1.69 0.93 3.60
CA GLU A 274 0.24 0.82 3.39
C GLU A 274 -0.36 1.88 2.46
N TYR A 275 0.28 3.02 2.29
CA TYR A 275 -0.31 4.13 1.54
C TYR A 275 -0.08 4.11 0.02
N TYR A 276 0.74 3.20 -0.51
CA TYR A 276 0.95 3.14 -1.97
C TYR A 276 -0.30 2.65 -2.71
N THR A 277 -0.62 3.30 -3.83
CA THR A 277 -1.81 3.05 -4.64
C THR A 277 -1.53 2.70 -6.10
N GLY A 278 -0.29 2.74 -6.53
CA GLY A 278 0.15 2.47 -7.90
C GLY A 278 1.59 1.99 -7.94
N ILE A 279 2.38 2.60 -8.80
CA ILE A 279 3.81 2.29 -8.95
C ILE A 279 4.56 2.43 -7.63
N VAL A 280 5.42 1.46 -7.36
CA VAL A 280 6.38 1.46 -6.24
C VAL A 280 7.74 1.05 -6.76
N PHE A 281 8.80 1.70 -6.29
CA PHE A 281 10.16 1.36 -6.68
C PHE A 281 11.14 1.50 -5.51
N GLU A 282 12.18 0.70 -5.57
CA GLU A 282 13.38 0.82 -4.73
C GLU A 282 14.62 0.73 -5.60
N ILE A 283 15.61 1.55 -5.26
CA ILE A 283 16.91 1.56 -5.92
C ILE A 283 17.94 0.99 -4.94
N TYR A 284 18.69 0.04 -5.42
CA TYR A 284 19.72 -0.66 -4.66
C TYR A 284 21.10 -0.41 -5.26
N ASN A 285 22.12 -0.40 -4.40
CA ASN A 285 23.52 -0.40 -4.84
C ASN A 285 24.01 -1.83 -5.12
N SER A 286 25.27 -1.96 -5.56
CA SER A 286 25.92 -3.24 -5.85
C SER A 286 25.99 -4.20 -4.66
N SER A 287 26.02 -3.66 -3.44
CA SER A 287 26.01 -4.45 -2.19
C SER A 287 24.59 -4.86 -1.76
N LYS A 288 23.60 -4.68 -2.63
CA LYS A 288 22.18 -4.97 -2.38
C LYS A 288 21.57 -4.17 -1.20
N LYS A 289 22.17 -3.03 -0.86
CA LYS A 289 21.63 -2.11 0.13
C LYS A 289 20.64 -1.15 -0.56
N GLU A 290 19.45 -0.97 0.00
CA GLU A 290 18.48 0.00 -0.48
C GLU A 290 19.00 1.42 -0.24
N ILE A 291 19.09 2.22 -1.28
CA ILE A 291 19.57 3.61 -1.23
C ILE A 291 18.47 4.63 -1.51
N ALA A 292 17.38 4.23 -2.16
CA ALA A 292 16.22 5.08 -2.36
C ALA A 292 14.95 4.27 -2.50
N ARG A 293 13.82 4.85 -2.09
CA ARG A 293 12.49 4.27 -2.19
C ARG A 293 11.47 5.33 -2.58
N GLY A 294 10.47 4.95 -3.35
CA GLY A 294 9.37 5.83 -3.71
C GLY A 294 8.21 5.12 -4.37
N GLY A 295 7.17 5.89 -4.68
CA GLY A 295 5.99 5.38 -5.34
C GLY A 295 4.82 6.37 -5.35
N ARG A 296 3.69 5.92 -5.91
CA ARG A 296 2.44 6.67 -6.01
C ARG A 296 1.52 6.37 -4.84
N TYR A 297 0.95 7.42 -4.23
CA TYR A 297 0.14 7.33 -3.01
C TYR A 297 -1.07 8.29 -3.01
N ASP A 298 -1.87 8.26 -4.08
CA ASP A 298 -3.02 9.16 -4.31
C ASP A 298 -4.05 9.17 -3.15
N GLY A 299 -4.13 8.11 -2.34
CA GLY A 299 -5.04 8.02 -1.20
C GLY A 299 -4.56 8.68 0.09
N LEU A 300 -3.25 8.97 0.23
CA LEU A 300 -2.67 9.42 1.48
C LEU A 300 -3.23 10.77 1.94
N LEU A 301 -3.30 11.77 1.05
CA LEU A 301 -3.79 13.09 1.44
C LEU A 301 -5.26 13.06 1.89
N LYS A 302 -6.08 12.17 1.31
CA LYS A 302 -7.45 11.96 1.78
C LYS A 302 -7.47 11.36 3.18
N SER A 303 -6.63 10.37 3.46
CA SER A 303 -6.50 9.80 4.80
C SER A 303 -5.95 10.83 5.81
N LEU A 304 -5.19 11.82 5.36
CA LEU A 304 -4.70 12.95 6.15
C LEU A 304 -5.70 14.12 6.26
N GLY A 305 -6.97 13.96 5.85
CA GLY A 305 -8.04 14.93 6.06
C GLY A 305 -8.46 15.74 4.84
N SER A 306 -7.87 15.51 3.67
CA SER A 306 -8.36 16.13 2.43
C SER A 306 -9.77 15.65 2.08
N LYS A 307 -10.66 16.56 1.67
CA LYS A 307 -12.00 16.22 1.19
C LYS A 307 -11.98 15.46 -0.15
N LYS A 308 -10.91 15.57 -0.93
CA LYS A 308 -10.76 14.97 -2.27
C LYS A 308 -9.53 14.08 -2.33
N ASN A 309 -9.56 13.10 -3.21
CA ASN A 309 -8.34 12.40 -3.61
C ASN A 309 -7.42 13.36 -4.36
N ILE A 310 -6.17 13.45 -3.93
CA ILE A 310 -5.15 14.28 -4.53
C ILE A 310 -4.07 13.35 -5.08
N SER A 311 -3.79 13.48 -6.37
CA SER A 311 -2.71 12.71 -7.00
C SER A 311 -1.38 13.03 -6.34
N ALA A 312 -0.65 12.00 -5.96
CA ALA A 312 0.59 12.15 -5.21
C ALA A 312 1.60 11.06 -5.58
N VAL A 313 2.83 11.46 -5.86
CA VAL A 313 3.97 10.57 -6.09
C VAL A 313 5.23 11.21 -5.54
N GLY A 314 6.07 10.43 -4.91
CA GLY A 314 7.31 10.92 -4.36
C GLY A 314 8.34 9.83 -4.08
N ALA A 315 9.52 10.26 -3.71
CA ALA A 315 10.58 9.35 -3.32
C ALA A 315 11.64 10.01 -2.45
N ALA A 316 12.32 9.20 -1.65
CA ALA A 316 13.42 9.63 -0.81
C ALA A 316 14.69 8.78 -1.05
N ILE A 317 15.84 9.45 -0.98
CA ILE A 317 17.16 8.84 -0.86
C ILE A 317 17.47 8.75 0.63
N ASN A 318 17.90 7.59 1.11
CA ASN A 318 18.45 7.41 2.45
C ASN A 318 19.95 7.68 2.40
N LEU A 319 20.37 8.85 2.90
CA LEU A 319 21.76 9.30 2.86
C LEU A 319 22.69 8.40 3.70
N ASN A 320 22.16 7.74 4.72
CA ASN A 320 22.94 6.80 5.54
C ASN A 320 23.30 5.50 4.80
N ASN A 321 22.71 5.27 3.62
CA ASN A 321 22.89 4.08 2.82
C ASN A 321 23.71 4.30 1.55
N LEU A 322 24.17 5.51 1.34
CA LEU A 322 25.03 5.89 0.21
C LEU A 322 26.44 5.35 0.36
#